data_0a64ae40c3da6435a40b979c7a62b323
#
_entry.id   0a64ae40c3da6435a40b979c7a62b323
#
_cell.length_a   1.000
_cell.length_b   1.000
_cell.length_c   1.000
_cell.angle_alpha   90.00
_cell.angle_beta   90.00
_cell.angle_gamma   90.00
#
_symmetry.space_group_name_H-M   'P 1'
#
loop_
_entity.id
_entity.type
_entity.pdbx_description
1 polymer ?
#
loop_
_entity_poly.entity_id
_entity_poly.type
_entity_poly.pdbx_seq_one_letter_code
_entity_poly.pdbx_strand_id
1 'polypeptide(L)'
;MKISNHMNIFTVRKKILLASKLIGVMLIVSYMFSAKMPIDTDISFAVWMVFVVVLICTVDLLMARFISKPVSELNEAAHRMAELDFSNPCTVTGLDEFGELSRSLNRMGENLQQAFAALEAANVKLEQDVEQKKRLLAERKELVDNLSHEMKTPLGVIRAYTEGLQDETDEEKRTKYSEVIIAETERMNCLITTLLDLSALENGATQLHPERFDFVEFLETVAGRLLMDIPDADFVLQYELPEHPVYADTDKGRMEQVLDNLIVNAKRNVQPGGILKLSLTEHDTMLDFTIFNQGPSIPQENLSKIWTKFYRDRNSKYSGSGLGLAIVAQILSMQHMDYGAENRDDGVVFYFSIPTIK
;
A
#
# COMPACT_ATOMS: atom_id res chain seq x y z
N MET A 1 44.55 0.53 -17.99
CA MET A 1 44.23 -0.87 -18.28
C MET A 1 44.77 -1.16 -19.69
N LYS A 2 45.89 -1.86 -19.80
CA LYS A 2 46.55 -2.14 -21.08
C LYS A 2 45.76 -3.21 -21.81
N ILE A 3 45.08 -2.83 -22.87
CA ILE A 3 44.45 -3.78 -23.79
C ILE A 3 45.60 -4.45 -24.57
N SER A 4 45.79 -5.72 -24.25
CA SER A 4 46.73 -6.60 -24.95
C SER A 4 46.33 -6.68 -26.41
N ASN A 5 47.18 -6.11 -27.26
CA ASN A 5 47.08 -6.18 -28.70
C ASN A 5 47.50 -7.56 -29.18
N HIS A 6 46.80 -8.63 -28.76
CA HIS A 6 46.96 -9.93 -29.40
C HIS A 6 46.32 -9.83 -30.78
N MET A 7 47.18 -9.74 -31.73
CA MET A 7 46.94 -9.70 -33.19
C MET A 7 46.03 -10.89 -33.55
N ASN A 8 44.73 -10.61 -33.62
CA ASN A 8 43.70 -11.61 -33.83
C ASN A 8 43.85 -12.17 -35.28
N ILE A 9 44.43 -13.37 -35.40
CA ILE A 9 44.69 -14.11 -36.66
C ILE A 9 43.37 -14.40 -37.39
N PHE A 10 42.23 -14.20 -36.75
CA PHE A 10 40.88 -14.61 -37.15
C PHE A 10 39.96 -13.49 -37.60
N THR A 11 40.45 -12.27 -37.87
CA THR A 11 39.57 -11.21 -38.40
C THR A 11 38.97 -11.60 -39.74
N VAL A 12 37.71 -11.23 -39.99
CA VAL A 12 36.98 -11.51 -41.23
C VAL A 12 37.79 -10.98 -42.43
N ARG A 13 38.38 -9.79 -42.33
CA ARG A 13 39.27 -9.21 -43.35
C ARG A 13 40.46 -10.11 -43.68
N LYS A 14 41.13 -10.69 -42.67
CA LYS A 14 42.30 -11.59 -42.88
C LYS A 14 41.85 -12.93 -43.48
N LYS A 15 40.71 -13.47 -43.08
CA LYS A 15 40.14 -14.69 -43.68
C LYS A 15 39.85 -14.47 -45.16
N ILE A 16 39.21 -13.35 -45.55
CA ILE A 16 38.92 -13.01 -46.93
C ILE A 16 40.20 -12.83 -47.73
N LEU A 17 41.20 -12.07 -47.21
CA LEU A 17 42.47 -11.85 -47.87
C LEU A 17 43.27 -13.17 -48.06
N LEU A 18 43.24 -14.05 -47.05
CA LEU A 18 43.94 -15.34 -47.17
C LEU A 18 43.23 -16.22 -48.20
N ALA A 19 41.91 -16.29 -48.16
CA ALA A 19 41.11 -17.03 -49.15
C ALA A 19 41.33 -16.52 -50.58
N SER A 20 41.29 -15.19 -50.79
CA SER A 20 41.55 -14.55 -52.08
C SER A 20 42.95 -14.88 -52.63
N LYS A 21 44.00 -14.81 -51.78
CA LYS A 21 45.36 -15.19 -52.18
C LYS A 21 45.46 -16.66 -52.49
N LEU A 22 44.85 -17.52 -51.69
CA LEU A 22 44.87 -18.99 -51.93
C LEU A 22 44.18 -19.37 -53.25
N ILE A 23 43.01 -18.74 -53.51
CA ILE A 23 42.29 -18.89 -54.78
C ILE A 23 43.15 -18.42 -55.96
N GLY A 24 43.77 -17.25 -55.85
CA GLY A 24 44.67 -16.75 -56.91
C GLY A 24 45.84 -17.67 -57.21
N VAL A 25 46.51 -18.18 -56.16
CA VAL A 25 47.58 -19.17 -56.33
C VAL A 25 47.09 -20.46 -56.95
N MET A 26 45.91 -20.98 -56.48
CA MET A 26 45.30 -22.19 -57.01
C MET A 26 44.92 -22.08 -58.49
N LEU A 27 44.39 -20.94 -58.90
CA LEU A 27 44.12 -20.62 -60.32
C LEU A 27 45.38 -20.61 -61.18
N ILE A 28 46.47 -19.96 -60.74
CA ILE A 28 47.73 -19.89 -61.43
C ILE A 28 48.35 -21.27 -61.57
N VAL A 29 48.42 -22.03 -60.48
CA VAL A 29 49.00 -23.39 -60.46
C VAL A 29 48.18 -24.32 -61.36
N SER A 30 46.82 -24.27 -61.29
CA SER A 30 45.95 -25.11 -62.13
C SER A 30 46.11 -24.79 -63.60
N TYR A 31 46.26 -23.51 -63.96
CA TYR A 31 46.56 -23.10 -65.37
C TYR A 31 47.93 -23.60 -65.86
N MET A 32 48.97 -23.46 -65.02
CA MET A 32 50.32 -23.94 -65.35
C MET A 32 50.33 -25.49 -65.51
N PHE A 33 49.60 -26.19 -64.72
CA PHE A 33 49.46 -27.65 -64.79
C PHE A 33 48.71 -28.06 -66.04
N SER A 34 47.60 -27.41 -66.37
CA SER A 34 46.80 -27.66 -67.59
C SER A 34 47.61 -27.41 -68.87
N ALA A 35 48.44 -26.34 -68.90
CA ALA A 35 49.27 -25.97 -70.03
C ALA A 35 50.47 -26.94 -70.29
N LYS A 36 50.87 -27.75 -69.31
CA LYS A 36 51.98 -28.75 -69.40
C LYS A 36 51.55 -30.19 -69.58
N MET A 37 50.25 -30.46 -69.58
CA MET A 37 49.74 -31.81 -69.78
C MET A 37 49.96 -32.32 -71.20
N PRO A 38 50.48 -33.53 -71.41
CA PRO A 38 50.68 -34.14 -72.73
C PRO A 38 49.38 -34.72 -73.31
N ILE A 39 48.31 -33.92 -73.28
CA ILE A 39 46.95 -34.30 -73.70
C ILE A 39 46.52 -33.23 -74.75
N ASP A 40 45.60 -33.63 -75.62
CA ASP A 40 45.02 -32.76 -76.62
C ASP A 40 44.57 -31.43 -75.97
N THR A 41 44.89 -30.29 -76.58
CA THR A 41 44.70 -28.93 -76.06
C THR A 41 43.22 -28.70 -75.70
N ASP A 42 42.30 -29.22 -76.47
CA ASP A 42 40.83 -29.07 -76.22
C ASP A 42 40.37 -29.80 -75.00
N ILE A 43 40.87 -31.00 -74.72
CA ILE A 43 40.54 -31.80 -73.53
C ILE A 43 41.18 -31.14 -72.31
N SER A 44 42.40 -30.68 -72.37
CA SER A 44 43.09 -29.99 -71.27
C SER A 44 42.35 -28.71 -70.86
N PHE A 45 41.90 -27.91 -71.87
CA PHE A 45 41.06 -26.74 -71.59
C PHE A 45 39.72 -27.07 -70.98
N ALA A 46 39.02 -28.13 -71.43
CA ALA A 46 37.74 -28.57 -70.83
C ALA A 46 37.91 -28.98 -69.37
N VAL A 47 38.96 -29.74 -69.02
CA VAL A 47 39.28 -30.15 -67.65
C VAL A 47 39.55 -28.93 -66.76
N TRP A 48 40.31 -27.95 -67.28
CA TRP A 48 40.57 -26.70 -66.55
C TRP A 48 39.30 -25.90 -66.31
N MET A 49 38.39 -25.80 -67.30
CA MET A 49 37.08 -25.14 -67.14
C MET A 49 36.24 -25.79 -66.04
N VAL A 50 36.16 -27.12 -65.99
CA VAL A 50 35.43 -27.83 -64.92
C VAL A 50 36.05 -27.53 -63.57
N PHE A 51 37.39 -27.54 -63.47
CA PHE A 51 38.08 -27.16 -62.20
C PHE A 51 37.75 -25.78 -61.77
N VAL A 52 37.74 -24.78 -62.66
CA VAL A 52 37.37 -23.37 -62.32
C VAL A 52 35.93 -23.27 -61.87
N VAL A 53 35.00 -23.97 -62.52
CA VAL A 53 33.58 -23.99 -62.11
C VAL A 53 33.45 -24.57 -60.70
N VAL A 54 34.08 -25.69 -60.41
CA VAL A 54 34.06 -26.33 -59.07
C VAL A 54 34.67 -25.42 -58.01
N LEU A 55 35.77 -24.73 -58.37
CA LEU A 55 36.41 -23.78 -57.47
C LEU A 55 35.48 -22.59 -57.16
N ILE A 56 34.77 -22.01 -58.15
CA ILE A 56 33.82 -20.95 -57.95
C ILE A 56 32.69 -21.40 -57.04
N CYS A 57 32.09 -22.57 -57.35
CA CYS A 57 31.01 -23.11 -56.49
C CYS A 57 31.44 -23.36 -55.04
N THR A 58 32.69 -23.82 -54.82
CA THR A 58 33.21 -24.04 -53.45
C THR A 58 33.45 -22.69 -52.75
N VAL A 59 33.92 -21.69 -53.45
CA VAL A 59 34.09 -20.34 -52.87
C VAL A 59 32.74 -19.73 -52.49
N ASP A 60 31.75 -19.85 -53.39
CA ASP A 60 30.39 -19.33 -53.09
C ASP A 60 29.75 -20.02 -51.86
N LEU A 61 29.90 -21.34 -51.73
CA LEU A 61 29.44 -22.05 -50.53
C LEU A 61 30.16 -21.61 -49.26
N LEU A 62 31.46 -21.40 -49.33
CA LEU A 62 32.23 -20.93 -48.19
C LEU A 62 31.83 -19.49 -47.83
N MET A 63 31.66 -18.58 -48.80
CA MET A 63 31.20 -17.22 -48.60
C MET A 63 29.80 -17.18 -47.98
N ALA A 64 28.89 -17.99 -48.51
CA ALA A 64 27.54 -18.13 -47.97
C ALA A 64 27.56 -18.58 -46.47
N ARG A 65 28.40 -19.54 -46.12
CA ARG A 65 28.49 -20.08 -44.78
C ARG A 65 29.20 -19.16 -43.77
N PHE A 66 30.30 -18.51 -44.18
CA PHE A 66 31.18 -17.77 -43.26
C PHE A 66 30.90 -16.26 -43.23
N ILE A 67 30.16 -15.71 -44.20
CA ILE A 67 29.85 -14.30 -44.25
C ILE A 67 28.36 -14.06 -44.35
N SER A 68 27.67 -14.58 -45.36
CA SER A 68 26.26 -14.25 -45.61
C SER A 68 25.35 -14.72 -44.47
N LYS A 69 25.55 -15.94 -43.99
CA LYS A 69 24.74 -16.51 -42.90
C LYS A 69 24.90 -15.75 -41.59
N PRO A 70 26.12 -15.49 -41.07
CA PRO A 70 26.28 -14.68 -39.85
C PRO A 70 25.70 -13.27 -39.95
N VAL A 71 25.86 -12.60 -41.10
CA VAL A 71 25.28 -11.29 -41.33
C VAL A 71 23.75 -11.31 -41.30
N SER A 72 23.13 -12.32 -41.92
CA SER A 72 21.67 -12.50 -41.90
C SER A 72 21.16 -12.74 -40.49
N GLU A 73 21.82 -13.59 -39.72
CA GLU A 73 21.44 -13.87 -38.33
C GLU A 73 21.55 -12.65 -37.40
N LEU A 74 22.64 -11.84 -37.59
CA LEU A 74 22.81 -10.58 -36.85
C LEU A 74 21.75 -9.54 -37.25
N ASN A 75 21.42 -9.43 -38.55
CA ASN A 75 20.40 -8.50 -39.02
C ASN A 75 18.99 -8.91 -38.49
N GLU A 76 18.68 -10.21 -38.49
CA GLU A 76 17.42 -10.71 -37.95
C GLU A 76 17.29 -10.47 -36.42
N ALA A 77 18.39 -10.69 -35.68
CA ALA A 77 18.42 -10.39 -34.26
C ALA A 77 18.22 -8.91 -33.98
N ALA A 78 18.85 -8.03 -34.80
CA ALA A 78 18.67 -6.59 -34.68
C ALA A 78 17.22 -6.15 -34.99
N HIS A 79 16.58 -6.75 -36.00
CA HIS A 79 15.17 -6.50 -36.29
C HIS A 79 14.25 -6.91 -35.16
N ARG A 80 14.41 -8.12 -34.58
CA ARG A 80 13.61 -8.54 -33.40
C ARG A 80 13.79 -7.56 -32.24
N MET A 81 15.02 -7.13 -31.96
CA MET A 81 15.27 -6.15 -30.90
C MET A 81 14.60 -4.79 -31.17
N ALA A 82 14.52 -4.38 -32.44
CA ALA A 82 13.80 -3.15 -32.81
C ALA A 82 12.28 -3.28 -32.59
N GLU A 83 11.75 -4.49 -32.67
CA GLU A 83 10.35 -4.82 -32.36
C GLU A 83 10.13 -5.15 -30.88
N LEU A 84 11.15 -4.91 -30.01
CA LEU A 84 11.13 -5.20 -28.58
C LEU A 84 10.98 -6.70 -28.24
N ASP A 85 11.30 -7.59 -29.19
CA ASP A 85 11.37 -9.01 -28.93
C ASP A 85 12.80 -9.42 -28.54
N PHE A 86 12.99 -9.67 -27.26
CA PHE A 86 14.26 -10.09 -26.65
C PHE A 86 14.28 -11.58 -26.31
N SER A 87 13.29 -12.37 -26.75
CA SER A 87 13.13 -13.77 -26.34
C SER A 87 14.25 -14.68 -26.82
N ASN A 88 14.88 -14.37 -27.98
CA ASN A 88 15.92 -15.19 -28.58
C ASN A 88 17.22 -14.39 -28.79
N PRO A 89 18.30 -14.74 -28.09
CA PRO A 89 19.58 -14.09 -28.29
C PRO A 89 20.17 -14.46 -29.66
N CYS A 90 21.03 -13.58 -30.20
CA CYS A 90 21.78 -13.86 -31.42
C CYS A 90 22.74 -15.04 -31.17
N THR A 91 22.68 -16.05 -32.04
CA THR A 91 23.43 -17.31 -31.89
C THR A 91 24.78 -17.31 -32.61
N VAL A 92 25.16 -16.22 -33.26
CA VAL A 92 26.46 -16.14 -33.98
C VAL A 92 27.59 -16.24 -32.94
N THR A 93 28.29 -17.37 -32.98
CA THR A 93 29.44 -17.63 -32.11
C THR A 93 30.72 -17.61 -32.90
N GLY A 94 31.72 -16.83 -32.50
CA GLY A 94 33.01 -16.73 -33.13
C GLY A 94 33.98 -15.87 -32.33
N LEU A 95 35.28 -16.01 -32.65
CA LEU A 95 36.34 -15.15 -32.11
C LEU A 95 36.67 -13.98 -33.07
N ASP A 96 35.87 -13.79 -34.09
CA ASP A 96 35.96 -12.73 -35.09
C ASP A 96 34.98 -11.58 -34.79
N GLU A 97 34.97 -10.60 -35.69
CA GLU A 97 34.13 -9.38 -35.54
C GLU A 97 32.64 -9.70 -35.49
N PHE A 98 32.16 -10.77 -36.13
CA PHE A 98 30.76 -11.19 -36.07
C PHE A 98 30.39 -11.70 -34.67
N GLY A 99 31.27 -12.51 -34.05
CA GLY A 99 31.06 -12.98 -32.69
C GLY A 99 31.14 -11.85 -31.65
N GLU A 100 31.97 -10.81 -31.86
CA GLU A 100 32.02 -9.62 -31.01
C GLU A 100 30.73 -8.80 -31.13
N LEU A 101 30.23 -8.60 -32.35
CA LEU A 101 28.99 -7.90 -32.63
C LEU A 101 27.80 -8.62 -32.03
N SER A 102 27.73 -9.96 -32.15
CA SER A 102 26.70 -10.78 -31.52
C SER A 102 26.65 -10.61 -30.00
N ARG A 103 27.82 -10.66 -29.34
CA ARG A 103 27.89 -10.44 -27.89
C ARG A 103 27.45 -9.03 -27.49
N SER A 104 27.85 -8.02 -28.28
CA SER A 104 27.45 -6.63 -28.02
C SER A 104 25.93 -6.43 -28.20
N LEU A 105 25.35 -7.06 -29.22
CA LEU A 105 23.93 -7.03 -29.51
C LEU A 105 23.14 -7.71 -28.38
N ASN A 106 23.56 -8.90 -27.96
CA ASN A 106 22.91 -9.61 -26.85
C ASN A 106 22.95 -8.80 -25.54
N ARG A 107 24.10 -8.20 -25.21
CA ARG A 107 24.23 -7.35 -24.03
C ARG A 107 23.32 -6.12 -24.10
N MET A 108 23.17 -5.53 -25.29
CA MET A 108 22.23 -4.43 -25.48
C MET A 108 20.79 -4.89 -25.27
N GLY A 109 20.41 -6.07 -25.79
CA GLY A 109 19.10 -6.66 -25.58
C GLY A 109 18.80 -6.91 -24.09
N GLU A 110 19.75 -7.50 -23.36
CA GLU A 110 19.63 -7.71 -21.91
C GLU A 110 19.45 -6.40 -21.14
N ASN A 111 20.23 -5.39 -21.46
CA ASN A 111 20.10 -4.08 -20.81
C ASN A 111 18.76 -3.40 -21.11
N LEU A 112 18.26 -3.50 -22.35
CA LEU A 112 16.96 -2.96 -22.74
C LEU A 112 15.83 -3.70 -22.03
N GLN A 113 15.86 -5.03 -22.01
CA GLN A 113 14.87 -5.86 -21.31
C GLN A 113 14.81 -5.52 -19.82
N GLN A 114 15.96 -5.35 -19.16
CA GLN A 114 16.02 -4.93 -17.76
C GLN A 114 15.45 -3.51 -17.56
N ALA A 115 15.75 -2.58 -18.46
CA ALA A 115 15.24 -1.22 -18.38
C ALA A 115 13.71 -1.18 -18.56
N PHE A 116 13.15 -1.96 -19.50
CA PHE A 116 11.70 -2.08 -19.68
C PHE A 116 11.02 -2.69 -18.46
N ALA A 117 11.56 -3.78 -17.92
CA ALA A 117 11.01 -4.40 -16.71
C ALA A 117 11.03 -3.44 -15.51
N ALA A 118 12.11 -2.66 -15.34
CA ALA A 118 12.20 -1.64 -14.30
C ALA A 118 11.19 -0.50 -14.50
N LEU A 119 10.99 -0.06 -15.74
CA LEU A 119 9.99 0.97 -16.09
C LEU A 119 8.57 0.50 -15.80
N GLU A 120 8.24 -0.73 -16.19
CA GLU A 120 6.92 -1.33 -15.94
C GLU A 120 6.65 -1.43 -14.44
N ALA A 121 7.61 -1.93 -13.64
CA ALA A 121 7.51 -1.99 -12.20
C ALA A 121 7.33 -0.60 -11.57
N ALA A 122 8.05 0.41 -12.07
CA ALA A 122 7.91 1.79 -11.61
C ALA A 122 6.53 2.38 -11.94
N ASN A 123 5.98 2.10 -13.12
CA ASN A 123 4.64 2.54 -13.51
C ASN A 123 3.56 1.92 -12.64
N VAL A 124 3.61 0.61 -12.38
CA VAL A 124 2.67 -0.08 -11.49
C VAL A 124 2.70 0.53 -10.08
N LYS A 125 3.91 0.79 -9.55
CA LYS A 125 4.06 1.45 -8.26
C LYS A 125 3.49 2.87 -8.26
N LEU A 126 3.73 3.64 -9.30
CA LEU A 126 3.21 5.01 -9.43
C LEU A 126 1.67 5.02 -9.47
N GLU A 127 1.06 4.09 -10.20
CA GLU A 127 -0.41 3.95 -10.22
C GLU A 127 -0.98 3.64 -8.83
N GLN A 128 -0.32 2.75 -8.07
CA GLN A 128 -0.70 2.45 -6.70
C GLN A 128 -0.57 3.67 -5.79
N ASP A 129 0.54 4.41 -5.88
CA ASP A 129 0.78 5.63 -5.10
C ASP A 129 -0.25 6.72 -5.42
N VAL A 130 -0.61 6.89 -6.70
CA VAL A 130 -1.65 7.84 -7.14
C VAL A 130 -3.02 7.47 -6.58
N GLU A 131 -3.39 6.18 -6.63
CA GLU A 131 -4.66 5.72 -6.10
C GLU A 131 -4.74 5.88 -4.57
N GLN A 132 -3.66 5.58 -3.86
CA GLN A 132 -3.58 5.81 -2.42
C GLN A 132 -3.72 7.29 -2.07
N LYS A 133 -3.04 8.19 -2.81
CA LYS A 133 -3.18 9.64 -2.61
C LYS A 133 -4.59 10.14 -2.87
N LYS A 134 -5.27 9.61 -3.90
CA LYS A 134 -6.67 9.97 -4.18
C LYS A 134 -7.59 9.59 -3.01
N ARG A 135 -7.42 8.41 -2.42
CA ARG A 135 -8.18 7.96 -1.25
C ARG A 135 -7.95 8.89 -0.06
N LEU A 136 -6.69 9.18 0.27
CA LEU A 136 -6.35 10.11 1.36
C LEU A 136 -6.93 11.51 1.16
N LEU A 137 -6.93 12.02 -0.07
CA LEU A 137 -7.54 13.31 -0.39
C LEU A 137 -9.07 13.28 -0.26
N ALA A 138 -9.73 12.19 -0.64
CA ALA A 138 -11.16 12.01 -0.47
C ALA A 138 -11.54 11.96 1.01
N GLU A 139 -10.83 11.19 1.82
CA GLU A 139 -11.02 11.10 3.28
C GLU A 139 -10.81 12.46 3.95
N ARG A 140 -9.76 13.20 3.56
CA ARG A 140 -9.51 14.55 4.08
C ARG A 140 -10.62 15.53 3.71
N LYS A 141 -11.13 15.45 2.48
CA LYS A 141 -12.26 16.29 2.04
C LYS A 141 -13.50 15.98 2.85
N GLU A 142 -13.85 14.73 3.00
CA GLU A 142 -14.99 14.29 3.80
C GLU A 142 -14.88 14.77 5.26
N LEU A 143 -13.69 14.69 5.85
CA LEU A 143 -13.42 15.21 7.19
C LEU A 143 -13.70 16.71 7.29
N VAL A 144 -13.23 17.52 6.33
CA VAL A 144 -13.44 18.97 6.32
C VAL A 144 -14.92 19.32 6.11
N ASP A 145 -15.59 18.59 5.22
CA ASP A 145 -17.03 18.79 4.94
C ASP A 145 -17.86 18.46 6.20
N ASN A 146 -17.60 17.34 6.86
CA ASN A 146 -18.27 16.93 8.09
C ASN A 146 -18.00 17.90 9.25
N LEU A 147 -16.74 18.33 9.44
CA LEU A 147 -16.39 19.34 10.44
C LEU A 147 -17.14 20.65 10.21
N SER A 148 -17.22 21.10 8.95
CA SER A 148 -17.94 22.34 8.59
C SER A 148 -19.42 22.25 8.95
N HIS A 149 -20.04 21.10 8.71
CA HIS A 149 -21.43 20.85 9.08
C HIS A 149 -21.63 20.82 10.60
N GLU A 150 -20.77 20.11 11.35
CA GLU A 150 -20.86 19.99 12.81
C GLU A 150 -20.55 21.34 13.54
N MET A 151 -19.79 22.25 12.90
CA MET A 151 -19.56 23.60 13.43
C MET A 151 -20.67 24.59 13.08
N LYS A 152 -21.31 24.45 11.91
CA LYS A 152 -22.32 25.39 11.46
C LYS A 152 -23.59 25.37 12.33
N THR A 153 -23.96 24.19 12.83
CA THR A 153 -25.15 24.01 13.67
C THR A 153 -25.04 24.77 15.00
N PRO A 154 -24.02 24.53 15.87
CA PRO A 154 -23.89 25.27 17.14
C PRO A 154 -23.70 26.76 16.91
N LEU A 155 -22.96 27.16 15.87
CA LEU A 155 -22.78 28.57 15.53
C LEU A 155 -24.11 29.25 15.18
N GLY A 156 -24.99 28.54 14.47
CA GLY A 156 -26.35 29.01 14.18
C GLY A 156 -27.22 29.18 15.42
N VAL A 157 -27.10 28.24 16.39
CA VAL A 157 -27.79 28.30 17.67
C VAL A 157 -27.26 29.49 18.50
N ILE A 158 -25.94 29.61 18.65
CA ILE A 158 -25.32 30.74 19.36
C ILE A 158 -25.81 32.05 18.79
N ARG A 159 -25.79 32.20 17.48
CA ARG A 159 -26.28 33.42 16.80
C ARG A 159 -27.75 33.72 17.11
N ALA A 160 -28.63 32.73 16.94
CA ALA A 160 -30.05 32.91 17.18
C ALA A 160 -30.37 33.31 18.63
N TYR A 161 -29.72 32.69 19.61
CA TYR A 161 -29.91 33.04 21.00
C TYR A 161 -29.24 34.37 21.38
N THR A 162 -28.14 34.75 20.74
CA THR A 162 -27.52 36.07 20.91
C THR A 162 -28.42 37.17 20.34
N GLU A 163 -29.01 36.98 19.16
CA GLU A 163 -30.00 37.90 18.60
C GLU A 163 -31.24 38.01 19.50
N GLY A 164 -31.74 36.85 20.04
CA GLY A 164 -32.84 36.84 21.00
C GLY A 164 -32.56 37.56 22.31
N LEU A 165 -31.30 37.52 22.80
CA LEU A 165 -30.89 38.25 24.02
C LEU A 165 -30.99 39.80 23.88
N GLN A 166 -30.89 40.34 22.66
CA GLN A 166 -30.92 41.82 22.45
C GLN A 166 -32.29 42.40 22.76
N ASP A 167 -33.38 41.65 22.45
CA ASP A 167 -34.74 42.15 22.59
C ASP A 167 -35.48 41.58 23.81
N GLU A 168 -34.88 40.58 24.52
CA GLU A 168 -35.54 39.90 25.64
C GLU A 168 -35.36 40.73 26.92
N THR A 169 -36.45 41.02 27.59
CA THR A 169 -36.51 41.79 28.85
C THR A 169 -36.76 40.94 30.07
N ASP A 170 -37.19 39.69 29.87
CA ASP A 170 -37.43 38.71 30.96
C ASP A 170 -36.09 38.13 31.43
N GLU A 171 -35.74 38.34 32.68
CA GLU A 171 -34.45 37.91 33.27
C GLU A 171 -34.28 36.41 33.30
N GLU A 172 -35.36 35.63 33.50
CA GLU A 172 -35.30 34.17 33.50
C GLU A 172 -34.98 33.63 32.09
N LYS A 173 -35.60 34.23 31.08
CA LYS A 173 -35.31 33.85 29.67
C LYS A 173 -33.90 34.28 29.25
N ARG A 174 -33.44 35.46 29.68
CA ARG A 174 -32.09 35.92 29.41
C ARG A 174 -31.06 34.95 29.98
N THR A 175 -31.28 34.47 31.22
CA THR A 175 -30.42 33.48 31.85
C THR A 175 -30.40 32.17 31.04
N LYS A 176 -31.56 31.65 30.64
CA LYS A 176 -31.66 30.45 29.78
C LYS A 176 -30.94 30.62 28.44
N TYR A 177 -31.09 31.78 27.81
CA TYR A 177 -30.41 32.07 26.54
C TYR A 177 -28.89 32.10 26.71
N SER A 178 -28.39 32.68 27.79
CA SER A 178 -26.97 32.71 28.13
C SER A 178 -26.42 31.28 28.40
N GLU A 179 -27.17 30.48 29.12
CA GLU A 179 -26.83 29.05 29.39
C GLU A 179 -26.70 28.26 28.10
N VAL A 180 -27.63 28.43 27.13
CA VAL A 180 -27.59 27.76 25.83
C VAL A 180 -26.36 28.20 25.05
N ILE A 181 -26.02 29.51 25.03
CA ILE A 181 -24.84 30.02 24.35
C ILE A 181 -23.55 29.44 24.94
N ILE A 182 -23.45 29.37 26.27
CA ILE A 182 -22.31 28.78 26.97
C ILE A 182 -22.19 27.30 26.61
N ALA A 183 -23.27 26.54 26.73
CA ALA A 183 -23.29 25.10 26.42
C ALA A 183 -22.86 24.79 24.99
N GLU A 184 -23.34 25.55 24.01
CA GLU A 184 -22.93 25.35 22.60
C GLU A 184 -21.47 25.77 22.34
N THR A 185 -20.95 26.78 23.07
CA THR A 185 -19.55 27.16 22.99
C THR A 185 -18.64 26.09 23.57
N GLU A 186 -19.02 25.50 24.71
CA GLU A 186 -18.30 24.38 25.33
C GLU A 186 -18.33 23.13 24.43
N ARG A 187 -19.47 22.87 23.80
CA ARG A 187 -19.61 21.78 22.82
C ARG A 187 -18.65 21.96 21.63
N MET A 188 -18.56 23.19 21.07
CA MET A 188 -17.61 23.50 19.99
C MET A 188 -16.15 23.31 20.43
N ASN A 189 -15.81 23.79 21.63
CA ASN A 189 -14.46 23.63 22.17
C ASN A 189 -14.09 22.14 22.37
N CYS A 190 -15.02 21.34 22.91
CA CYS A 190 -14.85 19.89 23.03
C CYS A 190 -14.62 19.22 21.66
N LEU A 191 -15.40 19.60 20.64
CA LEU A 191 -15.28 19.04 19.29
C LEU A 191 -13.91 19.36 18.66
N ILE A 192 -13.45 20.61 18.80
CA ILE A 192 -12.13 21.05 18.29
C ILE A 192 -11.00 20.31 19.00
N THR A 193 -11.03 20.24 20.34
CA THR A 193 -10.01 19.56 21.13
C THR A 193 -9.95 18.07 20.80
N THR A 194 -11.12 17.42 20.68
CA THR A 194 -11.24 16.02 20.30
C THR A 194 -10.66 15.75 18.91
N LEU A 195 -10.89 16.65 17.94
CA LEU A 195 -10.35 16.52 16.58
C LEU A 195 -8.82 16.70 16.56
N LEU A 196 -8.29 17.67 17.32
CA LEU A 196 -6.85 17.90 17.45
C LEU A 196 -6.15 16.70 18.09
N ASP A 197 -6.74 16.13 19.14
CA ASP A 197 -6.22 14.93 19.81
C ASP A 197 -6.22 13.74 18.85
N LEU A 198 -7.32 13.48 18.14
CA LEU A 198 -7.39 12.43 17.13
C LEU A 198 -6.34 12.63 16.02
N SER A 199 -6.16 13.86 15.54
CA SER A 199 -5.13 14.16 14.55
C SER A 199 -3.71 13.91 15.07
N ALA A 200 -3.43 14.22 16.33
CA ALA A 200 -2.14 13.96 16.98
C ALA A 200 -1.87 12.43 17.10
N LEU A 201 -2.90 11.66 17.47
CA LEU A 201 -2.83 10.21 17.53
C LEU A 201 -2.54 9.58 16.14
N GLU A 202 -3.23 10.03 15.10
CA GLU A 202 -3.05 9.50 13.73
C GLU A 202 -1.68 9.80 13.12
N ASN A 203 -1.13 10.98 13.40
CA ASN A 203 0.17 11.38 12.86
C ASN A 203 1.36 10.80 13.64
N GLY A 204 1.12 9.96 14.65
CA GLY A 204 2.16 9.41 15.51
C GLY A 204 2.90 10.46 16.34
N ALA A 205 2.33 11.66 16.47
CA ALA A 205 2.89 12.74 17.30
C ALA A 205 2.75 12.46 18.80
N THR A 206 1.83 11.57 19.16
CA THR A 206 1.60 11.15 20.54
C THR A 206 2.43 9.92 20.85
N GLN A 207 3.30 10.03 21.86
CA GLN A 207 4.00 8.85 22.43
C GLN A 207 3.11 8.24 23.50
N LEU A 208 3.02 6.92 23.51
CA LEU A 208 2.36 6.16 24.56
C LEU A 208 3.28 6.09 25.78
N HIS A 209 2.69 6.24 26.96
CA HIS A 209 3.37 6.13 28.25
C HIS A 209 2.79 4.96 29.04
N PRO A 210 3.17 3.71 28.71
CA PRO A 210 2.67 2.54 29.41
C PRO A 210 3.11 2.56 30.88
N GLU A 211 2.19 2.24 31.78
CA GLU A 211 2.42 2.06 33.21
C GLU A 211 1.66 0.85 33.71
N ARG A 212 2.16 0.21 34.76
CA ARG A 212 1.53 -0.95 35.40
C ARG A 212 0.54 -0.47 36.47
N PHE A 213 -0.73 -0.83 36.32
CA PHE A 213 -1.77 -0.49 37.30
C PHE A 213 -2.82 -1.60 37.38
N ASP A 214 -3.58 -1.60 38.49
CA ASP A 214 -4.75 -2.48 38.66
C ASP A 214 -5.91 -1.98 37.79
N PHE A 215 -6.26 -2.77 36.77
CA PHE A 215 -7.29 -2.41 35.82
C PHE A 215 -8.72 -2.56 36.41
N VAL A 216 -8.91 -3.42 37.43
CA VAL A 216 -10.20 -3.57 38.11
C VAL A 216 -10.54 -2.30 38.90
N GLU A 217 -9.61 -1.85 39.76
CA GLU A 217 -9.76 -0.60 40.55
C GLU A 217 -9.91 0.61 39.62
N PHE A 218 -9.16 0.62 38.56
CA PHE A 218 -9.20 1.71 37.55
C PHE A 218 -10.57 1.77 36.87
N LEU A 219 -11.10 0.65 36.38
CA LEU A 219 -12.45 0.57 35.78
C LEU A 219 -13.53 1.01 36.74
N GLU A 220 -13.49 0.52 38.00
CA GLU A 220 -14.44 0.93 39.03
C GLU A 220 -14.42 2.43 39.28
N THR A 221 -13.23 3.04 39.33
CA THR A 221 -13.05 4.49 39.49
C THR A 221 -13.67 5.29 38.35
N VAL A 222 -13.36 4.91 37.10
CA VAL A 222 -13.88 5.58 35.90
C VAL A 222 -15.39 5.39 35.77
N ALA A 223 -15.87 4.16 35.94
CA ALA A 223 -17.30 3.84 35.86
C ALA A 223 -18.09 4.55 36.97
N GLY A 224 -17.55 4.58 38.20
CA GLY A 224 -18.17 5.28 39.34
C GLY A 224 -18.34 6.78 39.03
N ARG A 225 -17.31 7.44 38.53
CA ARG A 225 -17.37 8.86 38.14
C ARG A 225 -18.43 9.13 37.07
N LEU A 226 -18.61 8.24 36.09
CA LEU A 226 -19.48 8.46 34.94
C LEU A 226 -20.94 8.01 35.16
N LEU A 227 -21.16 7.08 36.07
CA LEU A 227 -22.45 6.38 36.19
C LEU A 227 -23.15 6.59 37.58
N MET A 228 -22.44 6.99 38.67
CA MET A 228 -23.03 7.11 40.00
C MET A 228 -23.74 8.46 40.26
N ASP A 229 -23.39 9.55 39.60
CA ASP A 229 -23.97 10.88 39.82
C ASP A 229 -25.16 11.22 38.91
N ILE A 230 -26.02 10.24 38.59
CA ILE A 230 -27.19 10.49 37.74
C ILE A 230 -28.45 10.40 38.59
N PRO A 231 -29.07 11.55 38.96
CA PRO A 231 -30.23 11.56 39.86
C PRO A 231 -31.47 10.80 39.33
N ASP A 232 -31.57 10.60 37.99
CA ASP A 232 -32.72 9.96 37.33
C ASP A 232 -32.24 8.93 36.26
N ALA A 233 -31.28 8.05 36.63
CA ALA A 233 -30.82 7.02 35.70
C ALA A 233 -31.95 5.99 35.47
N ASP A 234 -32.55 6.02 34.29
CA ASP A 234 -33.58 5.07 33.86
C ASP A 234 -32.95 3.83 33.21
N PHE A 235 -31.96 3.21 33.92
CA PHE A 235 -31.34 1.95 33.51
C PHE A 235 -30.78 1.17 34.72
N VAL A 236 -30.64 -0.16 34.58
CA VAL A 236 -30.06 -1.03 35.58
C VAL A 236 -28.59 -1.26 35.29
N LEU A 237 -27.71 -0.81 36.21
CA LEU A 237 -26.27 -1.01 36.13
C LEU A 237 -25.88 -2.36 36.70
N GLN A 238 -25.10 -3.15 35.95
CA GLN A 238 -24.57 -4.44 36.37
C GLN A 238 -23.07 -4.49 36.19
N TYR A 239 -22.36 -5.08 37.17
CA TYR A 239 -20.92 -5.32 37.11
C TYR A 239 -20.64 -6.82 37.20
N GLU A 240 -19.69 -7.30 36.37
CA GLU A 240 -19.14 -8.64 36.41
C GLU A 240 -17.63 -8.52 36.33
N LEU A 241 -17.00 -8.33 37.51
CA LEU A 241 -15.58 -8.04 37.65
C LEU A 241 -14.89 -9.14 38.45
N PRO A 242 -13.59 -9.41 38.23
CA PRO A 242 -12.77 -10.26 39.08
C PRO A 242 -12.77 -9.75 40.54
N GLU A 243 -12.78 -10.66 41.50
CA GLU A 243 -12.70 -10.31 42.95
C GLU A 243 -11.26 -10.00 43.40
N HIS A 244 -10.28 -10.10 42.49
CA HIS A 244 -8.86 -9.88 42.76
C HIS A 244 -8.28 -8.83 41.82
N PRO A 245 -7.19 -8.14 42.20
CA PRO A 245 -6.52 -7.20 41.33
C PRO A 245 -5.98 -7.86 40.07
N VAL A 246 -6.22 -7.25 38.90
CA VAL A 246 -5.66 -7.68 37.60
C VAL A 246 -4.81 -6.56 37.02
N TYR A 247 -3.51 -6.81 36.88
CA TYR A 247 -2.57 -5.78 36.42
C TYR A 247 -2.43 -5.76 34.90
N ALA A 248 -2.53 -4.57 34.33
CA ALA A 248 -2.27 -4.29 32.93
C ALA A 248 -1.08 -3.33 32.78
N ASP A 249 -0.34 -3.47 31.69
CA ASP A 249 0.73 -2.52 31.29
C ASP A 249 0.29 -1.79 30.03
N THR A 250 -0.25 -0.61 30.21
CA THR A 250 -0.82 0.19 29.13
C THR A 250 -0.81 1.67 29.53
N ASP A 251 -1.05 2.56 28.56
CA ASP A 251 -1.18 3.99 28.84
C ASP A 251 -2.51 4.27 29.55
N LYS A 252 -2.41 4.51 30.88
CA LYS A 252 -3.58 4.71 31.75
C LYS A 252 -4.44 5.88 31.31
N GLY A 253 -3.83 7.01 30.92
CA GLY A 253 -4.58 8.18 30.46
C GLY A 253 -5.33 7.93 29.16
N ARG A 254 -4.73 7.17 28.23
CA ARG A 254 -5.40 6.77 26.99
C ARG A 254 -6.48 5.73 27.22
N MET A 255 -6.28 4.79 28.16
CA MET A 255 -7.31 3.84 28.54
C MET A 255 -8.49 4.52 29.26
N GLU A 256 -8.26 5.56 30.07
CA GLU A 256 -9.33 6.37 30.61
C GLU A 256 -10.18 6.99 29.49
N GLN A 257 -9.56 7.54 28.47
CA GLN A 257 -10.24 8.10 27.31
C GLN A 257 -11.05 7.04 26.53
N VAL A 258 -10.54 5.81 26.43
CA VAL A 258 -11.26 4.67 25.82
C VAL A 258 -12.51 4.35 26.64
N LEU A 259 -12.37 4.17 27.95
CA LEU A 259 -13.49 3.85 28.86
C LEU A 259 -14.53 4.96 28.89
N ASP A 260 -14.10 6.24 28.98
CA ASP A 260 -14.98 7.41 28.95
C ASP A 260 -15.87 7.40 27.70
N ASN A 261 -15.26 7.18 26.52
CA ASN A 261 -16.00 7.14 25.25
C ASN A 261 -16.97 5.95 25.16
N LEU A 262 -16.53 4.76 25.56
CA LEU A 262 -17.39 3.56 25.52
C LEU A 262 -18.53 3.63 26.53
N ILE A 263 -18.27 4.05 27.78
CA ILE A 263 -19.29 4.15 28.83
C ILE A 263 -20.31 5.23 28.49
N VAL A 264 -19.85 6.41 28.04
CA VAL A 264 -20.78 7.49 27.63
C VAL A 264 -21.59 7.07 26.41
N ASN A 265 -20.99 6.33 25.45
CA ASN A 265 -21.72 5.80 24.32
C ASN A 265 -22.80 4.80 24.75
N ALA A 266 -22.47 3.83 25.59
CA ALA A 266 -23.41 2.83 26.09
C ALA A 266 -24.56 3.47 26.92
N LYS A 267 -24.23 4.44 27.79
CA LYS A 267 -25.20 5.23 28.54
C LYS A 267 -26.23 5.96 27.69
N ARG A 268 -25.77 6.51 26.55
CA ARG A 268 -26.65 7.23 25.60
C ARG A 268 -27.57 6.31 24.80
N ASN A 269 -27.16 5.06 24.61
CA ASN A 269 -27.86 4.12 23.75
C ASN A 269 -28.62 3.03 24.51
N VAL A 270 -28.52 2.98 25.85
CA VAL A 270 -29.37 2.10 26.66
C VAL A 270 -30.81 2.57 26.60
N GLN A 271 -31.74 1.64 26.40
CA GLN A 271 -33.19 1.95 26.42
C GLN A 271 -33.69 2.26 27.82
N PRO A 272 -34.77 3.06 27.97
CA PRO A 272 -35.37 3.31 29.27
C PRO A 272 -35.72 2.00 30.01
N GLY A 273 -35.30 1.88 31.30
CA GLY A 273 -35.42 0.66 32.07
C GLY A 273 -34.52 -0.50 31.67
N GLY A 274 -33.62 -0.30 30.66
CA GLY A 274 -32.74 -1.34 30.13
C GLY A 274 -31.53 -1.62 31.02
N ILE A 275 -30.72 -2.59 30.59
CA ILE A 275 -29.51 -3.04 31.30
C ILE A 275 -28.28 -2.42 30.64
N LEU A 276 -27.40 -1.85 31.47
CA LEU A 276 -26.03 -1.48 31.12
C LEU A 276 -25.10 -2.37 31.94
N LYS A 277 -24.34 -3.25 31.28
CA LYS A 277 -23.46 -4.22 31.95
C LYS A 277 -22.00 -3.99 31.55
N LEU A 278 -21.14 -3.87 32.58
CA LEU A 278 -19.68 -3.86 32.40
C LEU A 278 -19.12 -5.18 32.87
N SER A 279 -18.30 -5.83 32.07
CA SER A 279 -17.67 -7.09 32.46
C SER A 279 -16.18 -7.07 32.15
N LEU A 280 -15.39 -7.67 33.05
CA LEU A 280 -13.98 -8.00 32.85
C LEU A 280 -13.82 -9.51 33.01
N THR A 281 -13.22 -10.15 32.02
CA THR A 281 -12.94 -11.60 32.07
C THR A 281 -11.44 -11.81 31.85
N GLU A 282 -10.81 -12.45 32.87
CA GLU A 282 -9.39 -12.78 32.76
C GLU A 282 -9.20 -14.14 32.07
N HIS A 283 -8.35 -14.15 31.06
CA HIS A 283 -7.83 -15.33 30.40
C HIS A 283 -6.31 -15.39 30.59
N ASP A 284 -5.66 -16.53 30.45
CA ASP A 284 -4.25 -16.80 30.76
C ASP A 284 -3.25 -15.62 30.59
N THR A 285 -3.37 -14.84 29.54
CA THR A 285 -2.49 -13.72 29.19
C THR A 285 -3.22 -12.46 28.72
N MET A 286 -4.56 -12.48 28.77
CA MET A 286 -5.40 -11.41 28.26
C MET A 286 -6.51 -11.08 29.28
N LEU A 287 -6.89 -9.83 29.32
CA LEU A 287 -8.04 -9.31 30.04
C LEU A 287 -9.04 -8.75 29.04
N ASP A 288 -10.18 -9.38 28.93
CA ASP A 288 -11.25 -8.98 28.02
C ASP A 288 -12.23 -8.06 28.74
N PHE A 289 -12.30 -6.83 28.28
CA PHE A 289 -13.32 -5.87 28.68
C PHE A 289 -14.50 -5.95 27.74
N THR A 290 -15.71 -5.95 28.29
CA THR A 290 -16.94 -5.81 27.53
C THR A 290 -17.90 -4.82 28.20
N ILE A 291 -18.56 -4.02 27.37
CA ILE A 291 -19.69 -3.19 27.80
C ILE A 291 -20.91 -3.47 26.94
N PHE A 292 -21.97 -3.90 27.58
CA PHE A 292 -23.25 -4.19 26.95
C PHE A 292 -24.25 -3.09 27.30
N ASN A 293 -24.96 -2.60 26.31
CA ASN A 293 -26.14 -1.78 26.52
C ASN A 293 -27.36 -2.43 25.84
N GLN A 294 -28.41 -2.62 26.61
CA GLN A 294 -29.69 -3.07 26.11
C GLN A 294 -30.38 -1.95 25.33
N GLY A 295 -30.75 -2.24 24.08
CA GLY A 295 -31.33 -1.23 23.19
C GLY A 295 -31.30 -1.66 21.70
N PRO A 296 -31.56 -0.76 20.80
CA PRO A 296 -31.63 -1.09 19.37
C PRO A 296 -30.30 -1.62 18.84
N SER A 297 -30.35 -2.68 18.04
CA SER A 297 -29.19 -3.26 17.36
C SER A 297 -28.65 -2.32 16.28
N ILE A 298 -27.35 -2.40 16.04
CA ILE A 298 -26.67 -1.70 14.94
C ILE A 298 -26.86 -2.53 13.65
N PRO A 299 -27.31 -1.93 12.51
CA PRO A 299 -27.34 -2.67 11.26
C PRO A 299 -26.01 -3.31 10.93
N GLN A 300 -26.02 -4.58 10.49
CA GLN A 300 -24.81 -5.38 10.28
C GLN A 300 -23.80 -4.70 9.34
N GLU A 301 -24.29 -4.00 8.33
CA GLU A 301 -23.48 -3.21 7.36
C GLU A 301 -22.80 -1.97 7.98
N ASN A 302 -23.22 -1.58 9.18
CA ASN A 302 -22.74 -0.40 9.89
C ASN A 302 -21.78 -0.73 11.03
N LEU A 303 -21.69 -2.00 11.49
CA LEU A 303 -20.79 -2.41 12.57
C LEU A 303 -19.32 -2.07 12.33
N SER A 304 -18.88 -2.13 11.08
CA SER A 304 -17.52 -1.69 10.69
C SER A 304 -17.39 -0.18 10.56
N LYS A 305 -18.48 0.52 10.24
CA LYS A 305 -18.50 1.96 9.98
C LYS A 305 -18.59 2.80 11.26
N ILE A 306 -19.12 2.25 12.36
CA ILE A 306 -19.25 3.00 13.64
C ILE A 306 -17.91 3.50 14.20
N TRP A 307 -16.79 2.91 13.77
CA TRP A 307 -15.43 3.28 14.14
C TRP A 307 -14.84 4.39 13.27
N THR A 308 -15.57 4.81 12.23
CA THR A 308 -15.11 5.89 11.33
C THR A 308 -15.47 7.26 11.89
N LYS A 309 -14.69 8.28 11.55
CA LYS A 309 -14.88 9.67 12.01
C LYS A 309 -16.24 10.21 11.56
N PHE A 310 -16.90 10.93 12.45
CA PHE A 310 -18.20 11.56 12.22
C PHE A 310 -19.33 10.60 11.84
N TYR A 311 -19.12 9.29 11.98
CA TYR A 311 -20.20 8.35 11.74
C TYR A 311 -21.30 8.52 12.80
N ARG A 312 -22.53 8.62 12.34
CA ARG A 312 -23.75 8.71 13.17
C ARG A 312 -24.87 7.96 12.50
N ASP A 313 -25.63 7.20 13.30
CA ASP A 313 -26.89 6.68 12.78
C ASP A 313 -27.88 7.83 12.59
N ARG A 314 -28.43 7.96 11.36
CA ARG A 314 -29.42 8.99 11.00
C ARG A 314 -30.69 8.91 11.85
N ASN A 315 -30.98 7.75 12.43
CA ASN A 315 -32.15 7.49 13.27
C ASN A 315 -31.87 7.72 14.76
N SER A 316 -30.63 8.02 15.16
CA SER A 316 -30.30 8.26 16.57
C SER A 316 -30.86 9.60 17.04
N LYS A 317 -31.61 9.55 18.15
CA LYS A 317 -32.15 10.75 18.84
C LYS A 317 -31.06 11.57 19.56
N TYR A 318 -29.86 11.01 19.73
CA TYR A 318 -28.81 11.62 20.53
C TYR A 318 -27.76 12.34 19.66
N SER A 319 -27.44 13.56 20.09
CA SER A 319 -26.45 14.40 19.43
C SER A 319 -25.05 14.14 20.00
N GLY A 320 -24.23 13.36 19.27
CA GLY A 320 -22.80 13.18 19.57
C GLY A 320 -21.92 13.73 18.44
N SER A 321 -20.64 13.95 18.66
CA SER A 321 -19.69 14.42 17.62
C SER A 321 -19.38 13.34 16.55
N GLY A 322 -19.67 12.07 16.83
CA GLY A 322 -19.26 10.95 15.98
C GLY A 322 -17.74 10.70 15.97
N LEU A 323 -17.00 11.29 16.92
CA LEU A 323 -15.54 11.12 17.03
C LEU A 323 -15.13 10.13 18.14
N GLY A 324 -16.00 9.87 19.12
CA GLY A 324 -15.65 9.08 20.31
C GLY A 324 -15.19 7.66 19.97
N LEU A 325 -15.95 6.92 19.14
CA LEU A 325 -15.56 5.56 18.74
C LEU A 325 -14.35 5.55 17.79
N ALA A 326 -14.15 6.60 16.99
CA ALA A 326 -12.94 6.72 16.17
C ALA A 326 -11.68 6.92 17.04
N ILE A 327 -11.79 7.65 18.15
CA ILE A 327 -10.70 7.78 19.13
C ILE A 327 -10.41 6.43 19.80
N VAL A 328 -11.45 5.70 20.22
CA VAL A 328 -11.30 4.36 20.79
C VAL A 328 -10.54 3.45 19.83
N ALA A 329 -10.97 3.39 18.56
CA ALA A 329 -10.32 2.59 17.53
C ALA A 329 -8.84 2.99 17.34
N GLN A 330 -8.55 4.29 17.31
CA GLN A 330 -7.19 4.79 17.13
C GLN A 330 -6.27 4.43 18.32
N ILE A 331 -6.73 4.65 19.55
CA ILE A 331 -5.96 4.34 20.77
C ILE A 331 -5.67 2.84 20.87
N LEU A 332 -6.70 1.99 20.70
CA LEU A 332 -6.55 0.55 20.78
C LEU A 332 -5.65 0.00 19.66
N SER A 333 -5.80 0.52 18.43
CA SER A 333 -4.92 0.17 17.30
C SER A 333 -3.46 0.54 17.54
N MET A 334 -3.17 1.71 18.13
CA MET A 334 -1.80 2.14 18.48
C MET A 334 -1.16 1.22 19.53
N GLN A 335 -1.97 0.63 20.42
CA GLN A 335 -1.53 -0.31 21.42
C GLN A 335 -1.61 -1.78 20.97
N HIS A 336 -1.93 -2.02 19.69
CA HIS A 336 -2.06 -3.35 19.07
C HIS A 336 -3.07 -4.26 19.80
N MET A 337 -4.14 -3.67 20.34
CA MET A 337 -5.22 -4.35 21.04
C MET A 337 -6.35 -4.70 20.06
N ASP A 338 -6.93 -5.88 20.23
CA ASP A 338 -8.14 -6.28 19.50
C ASP A 338 -9.37 -5.59 20.08
N TYR A 339 -10.27 -5.11 19.22
CA TYR A 339 -11.51 -4.44 19.61
C TYR A 339 -12.62 -4.67 18.59
N GLY A 340 -13.85 -4.49 19.02
CA GLY A 340 -14.99 -4.63 18.13
C GLY A 340 -16.33 -4.29 18.78
N ALA A 341 -17.39 -4.49 18.00
CA ALA A 341 -18.77 -4.39 18.44
C ALA A 341 -19.60 -5.50 17.82
N GLU A 342 -20.52 -6.05 18.60
CA GLU A 342 -21.41 -7.13 18.21
C GLU A 342 -22.84 -6.83 18.67
N ASN A 343 -23.82 -7.21 17.84
CA ASN A 343 -25.20 -7.27 18.28
C ASN A 343 -25.43 -8.56 19.07
N ARG A 344 -26.03 -8.44 20.22
CA ARG A 344 -26.54 -9.58 21.04
C ARG A 344 -28.00 -9.39 21.31
N ASP A 345 -28.78 -10.47 21.25
CA ASP A 345 -30.23 -10.63 21.45
C ASP A 345 -31.04 -9.31 21.45
N ASP A 346 -30.92 -8.52 22.52
CA ASP A 346 -31.67 -7.29 22.76
C ASP A 346 -30.79 -6.03 22.94
N GLY A 347 -29.55 -6.08 22.46
CA GLY A 347 -28.62 -4.96 22.65
C GLY A 347 -27.34 -5.05 21.83
N VAL A 348 -26.35 -4.23 22.21
CA VAL A 348 -25.04 -4.14 21.59
C VAL A 348 -23.95 -4.33 22.63
N VAL A 349 -22.93 -5.12 22.30
CA VAL A 349 -21.69 -5.26 23.08
C VAL A 349 -20.55 -4.58 22.35
N PHE A 350 -19.82 -3.74 23.06
CA PHE A 350 -18.49 -3.27 22.64
C PHE A 350 -17.44 -4.00 23.47
N TYR A 351 -16.33 -4.38 22.88
CA TYR A 351 -15.27 -5.13 23.54
C TYR A 351 -13.88 -4.72 23.09
N PHE A 352 -12.89 -4.95 23.97
CA PHE A 352 -11.47 -4.93 23.65
C PHE A 352 -10.70 -5.86 24.60
N SER A 353 -9.49 -6.27 24.15
CA SER A 353 -8.63 -7.18 24.91
C SER A 353 -7.30 -6.53 25.24
N ILE A 354 -6.86 -6.62 26.49
CA ILE A 354 -5.61 -6.06 27.02
C ILE A 354 -4.66 -7.20 27.38
N PRO A 355 -3.37 -7.18 27.00
CA PRO A 355 -2.40 -8.15 27.52
C PRO A 355 -2.18 -7.94 29.02
N THR A 356 -2.26 -9.05 29.81
CA THR A 356 -2.01 -9.02 31.25
C THR A 356 -0.56 -9.38 31.56
N ILE A 357 -0.05 -8.80 32.64
CA ILE A 357 1.27 -9.14 33.21
C ILE A 357 1.05 -9.86 34.55
N LYS A 358 1.58 -11.07 34.63
CA LYS A 358 1.60 -11.85 35.88
C LYS A 358 2.53 -11.24 36.91
#